data_1b9582e3950e8800be0f04afd0c59039
#
_entry.id   1b9582e3950e8800be0f04afd0c59039
#
_cell.length_a   1.000
_cell.length_b   1.000
_cell.length_c   1.000
_cell.angle_alpha   90.00
_cell.angle_beta   90.00
_cell.angle_gamma   90.00
#
_symmetry.space_group_name_H-M   'P 1'
#
loop_
_entity.id
_entity.type
_entity.pdbx_description
1 polymer ?
#
loop_
_entity_poly.entity_id
_entity_poly.type
_entity_poly.pdbx_seq_one_letter_code
_entity_poly.pdbx_strand_id
1 'polypeptide(L)'
;MATNRLYLQPFGGVFLSRYAKRNAMSTVLDPVSFVESQKNGTDLPTFQAGDTVAVHYKIREGNKERTQVFQGVVLQRRNPGSNETFTVRKISNGIGVERIFPSLSPFIEKVDVVSRGVVRRARLFYLRAAKGKKARIKTRIG
;
A
#
# COMPACT_ATOMS: atom_id res chain seq x y z
N MET A 1 -44.74 61.50 22.66
CA MET A 1 -44.85 60.12 23.08
C MET A 1 -43.92 59.30 22.16
N ALA A 2 -42.71 58.99 22.61
CA ALA A 2 -41.70 58.29 21.85
C ALA A 2 -41.27 57.08 22.65
N THR A 3 -41.60 55.90 22.14
CA THR A 3 -41.34 54.62 22.79
C THR A 3 -39.95 54.13 22.31
N ASN A 4 -39.03 54.12 23.25
CA ASN A 4 -37.65 53.70 23.08
C ASN A 4 -37.60 52.14 23.05
N ARG A 5 -37.27 51.53 21.93
CA ARG A 5 -37.02 50.09 21.83
C ARG A 5 -35.53 49.81 21.87
N LEU A 6 -35.07 49.33 23.01
CA LEU A 6 -33.75 48.73 23.21
C LEU A 6 -33.61 47.47 22.38
N TYR A 7 -32.72 47.46 21.39
CA TYR A 7 -32.28 46.29 20.69
C TYR A 7 -31.22 45.57 21.53
N LEU A 8 -31.57 44.40 22.02
CA LEU A 8 -30.61 43.44 22.57
C LEU A 8 -29.74 42.93 21.43
N GLN A 9 -28.46 43.15 21.52
CA GLN A 9 -27.47 42.51 20.67
C GLN A 9 -27.17 41.10 21.19
N PRO A 10 -27.14 40.06 20.35
CA PRO A 10 -26.77 38.73 20.80
C PRO A 10 -25.25 38.62 20.96
N PHE A 11 -24.82 38.31 22.16
CA PHE A 11 -23.47 37.84 22.48
C PHE A 11 -23.22 36.51 21.77
N GLY A 12 -22.48 36.48 20.69
CA GLY A 12 -22.17 35.27 19.97
C GLY A 12 -21.13 35.39 18.87
N GLY A 13 -20.02 36.08 19.14
CA GLY A 13 -19.02 36.29 18.08
C GLY A 13 -17.57 35.95 18.40
N VAL A 14 -17.23 35.53 19.62
CA VAL A 14 -15.83 35.43 20.05
C VAL A 14 -15.32 33.97 20.21
N PHE A 15 -16.19 32.97 20.21
CA PHE A 15 -15.76 31.59 20.49
C PHE A 15 -15.34 30.79 19.25
N LEU A 16 -15.78 31.16 18.06
CA LEU A 16 -15.41 30.45 16.81
C LEU A 16 -14.06 30.86 16.22
N SER A 17 -13.53 32.04 16.60
CA SER A 17 -12.27 32.56 16.07
C SER A 17 -11.03 31.87 16.65
N ARG A 18 -11.12 31.31 17.86
CA ARG A 18 -9.96 30.61 18.49
C ARG A 18 -9.77 29.18 18.05
N TYR A 19 -10.80 28.52 17.52
CA TYR A 19 -10.69 27.15 17.00
C TYR A 19 -10.18 27.12 15.55
N ALA A 20 -10.53 28.10 14.74
CA ALA A 20 -10.07 28.21 13.36
C ALA A 20 -8.57 28.60 13.25
N LYS A 21 -8.04 29.35 14.22
CA LYS A 21 -6.60 29.72 14.22
C LYS A 21 -5.64 28.61 14.64
N ARG A 22 -6.11 27.54 15.29
CA ARG A 22 -5.27 26.40 15.67
C ARG A 22 -5.05 25.39 14.53
N ASN A 23 -5.93 25.37 13.54
CA ASN A 23 -5.78 24.47 12.38
C ASN A 23 -5.01 25.09 11.20
N ALA A 24 -4.73 26.40 11.24
CA ALA A 24 -3.97 27.07 10.19
C ALA A 24 -2.45 27.12 10.43
N MET A 25 -1.97 26.55 11.55
CA MET A 25 -0.56 26.65 11.95
C MET A 25 0.20 25.31 11.99
N SER A 26 -0.33 24.28 11.36
CA SER A 26 0.36 22.99 11.21
C SER A 26 0.61 22.62 9.74
N THR A 27 1.05 23.61 8.95
CA THR A 27 1.80 23.31 7.72
C THR A 27 3.30 23.30 8.05
N VAL A 28 3.67 22.74 9.20
CA VAL A 28 4.98 22.14 9.34
C VAL A 28 4.87 20.84 8.53
N LEU A 29 5.37 20.88 7.30
CA LEU A 29 5.60 19.66 6.51
C LEU A 29 6.39 18.74 7.42
N ASP A 30 5.74 17.68 7.93
CA ASP A 30 6.45 16.66 8.67
C ASP A 30 7.62 16.23 7.81
N PRO A 31 8.88 16.28 8.30
CA PRO A 31 10.05 15.93 7.50
C PRO A 31 9.91 14.51 6.93
N VAL A 32 9.11 13.67 7.56
CA VAL A 32 8.76 12.31 7.08
C VAL A 32 7.88 12.40 5.83
N SER A 33 6.82 13.21 5.82
CA SER A 33 5.94 13.37 4.66
C SER A 33 6.66 13.98 3.45
N PHE A 34 7.62 14.88 3.71
CA PHE A 34 8.47 15.43 2.65
C PHE A 34 9.37 14.37 2.01
N VAL A 35 10.03 13.53 2.82
CA VAL A 35 10.83 12.40 2.33
C VAL A 35 9.96 11.36 1.62
N GLU A 36 8.73 11.14 2.11
CA GLU A 36 7.76 10.24 1.48
C GLU A 36 7.30 10.73 0.11
N SER A 37 7.09 12.04 -0.05
CA SER A 37 6.71 12.64 -1.34
C SER A 37 7.81 12.55 -2.41
N GLN A 38 9.08 12.45 -1.99
CA GLN A 38 10.22 12.30 -2.90
C GLN A 38 10.49 10.85 -3.33
N LYS A 39 9.81 9.87 -2.74
CA LYS A 39 9.95 8.47 -3.15
C LYS A 39 9.22 8.23 -4.46
N ASN A 40 9.97 8.28 -5.55
CA ASN A 40 9.50 7.91 -6.88
C ASN A 40 9.27 6.40 -6.92
N GLY A 41 8.11 5.95 -6.50
CA GLY A 41 7.68 4.55 -6.64
C GLY A 41 7.09 4.32 -8.03
N THR A 42 7.31 3.14 -8.57
CA THR A 42 6.56 2.67 -9.75
C THR A 42 5.08 2.56 -9.36
N ASP A 43 4.18 3.07 -10.20
CA ASP A 43 2.75 2.87 -10.01
C ASP A 43 2.42 1.38 -10.09
N LEU A 44 2.13 0.80 -8.93
CA LEU A 44 1.79 -0.61 -8.85
C LEU A 44 0.29 -0.80 -9.01
N PRO A 45 -0.15 -1.82 -9.76
CA PRO A 45 -1.57 -2.16 -9.85
C PRO A 45 -2.11 -2.54 -8.47
N THR A 46 -3.41 -2.37 -8.27
CA THR A 46 -4.06 -2.81 -7.04
C THR A 46 -4.17 -4.33 -7.02
N PHE A 47 -3.48 -4.97 -6.08
CA PHE A 47 -3.55 -6.40 -5.83
C PHE A 47 -3.64 -6.69 -4.33
N GLN A 48 -4.06 -7.88 -3.97
CA GLN A 48 -4.28 -8.33 -2.59
C GLN A 48 -3.52 -9.63 -2.28
N ALA A 49 -3.47 -9.99 -1.00
CA ALA A 49 -3.01 -11.32 -0.62
C ALA A 49 -3.90 -12.38 -1.28
N GLY A 50 -3.26 -13.40 -1.87
CA GLY A 50 -3.95 -14.45 -2.64
C GLY A 50 -3.91 -14.26 -4.15
N ASP A 51 -3.62 -13.07 -4.64
CA ASP A 51 -3.44 -12.83 -6.06
C ASP A 51 -2.13 -13.43 -6.55
N THR A 52 -2.13 -13.91 -7.79
CA THR A 52 -0.90 -14.33 -8.48
C THR A 52 -0.36 -13.14 -9.25
N VAL A 53 0.87 -12.76 -8.92
CA VAL A 53 1.54 -11.61 -9.55
C VAL A 53 2.84 -12.04 -10.21
N ALA A 54 3.22 -11.35 -11.27
CA ALA A 54 4.52 -11.43 -11.91
C ALA A 54 5.28 -10.12 -11.64
N VAL A 55 6.31 -10.19 -10.82
CA VAL A 55 7.16 -9.04 -10.46
C VAL A 55 8.37 -9.01 -11.37
N HIS A 56 8.51 -7.93 -12.13
CA HIS A 56 9.67 -7.64 -12.96
C HIS A 56 10.69 -6.88 -12.13
N TYR A 57 11.78 -7.56 -11.78
CA TYR A 57 12.79 -7.03 -10.89
C TYR A 57 14.12 -6.84 -11.66
N LYS A 58 14.66 -5.63 -11.59
CA LYS A 58 15.96 -5.27 -12.19
C LYS A 58 17.09 -5.80 -11.32
N ILE A 59 17.99 -6.53 -11.93
CA ILE A 59 19.22 -7.00 -11.30
C ILE A 59 20.38 -6.28 -11.99
N ARG A 60 21.23 -5.65 -11.19
CA ARG A 60 22.44 -5.00 -11.66
C ARG A 60 23.64 -5.88 -11.28
N GLU A 61 24.35 -6.35 -12.28
CA GLU A 61 25.56 -7.18 -12.14
C GLU A 61 26.74 -6.45 -12.78
N GLY A 62 27.48 -5.68 -12.00
CA GLY A 62 28.54 -4.80 -12.53
C GLY A 62 27.95 -3.74 -13.48
N ASN A 63 28.37 -3.79 -14.75
CA ASN A 63 27.91 -2.86 -15.78
C ASN A 63 26.69 -3.36 -16.58
N LYS A 64 26.20 -4.57 -16.26
CA LYS A 64 25.05 -5.17 -16.96
C LYS A 64 23.81 -5.10 -16.08
N GLU A 65 22.70 -4.70 -16.70
CA GLU A 65 21.37 -4.72 -16.07
C GLU A 65 20.52 -5.76 -16.80
N ARG A 66 19.80 -6.57 -16.03
CA ARG A 66 18.83 -7.52 -16.56
C ARG A 66 17.57 -7.53 -15.73
N THR A 67 16.43 -7.72 -16.38
CA THR A 67 15.15 -7.87 -15.71
C THR A 67 14.86 -9.35 -15.48
N GLN A 68 14.59 -9.72 -14.24
CA GLN A 68 14.16 -11.06 -13.86
C GLN A 68 12.69 -11.04 -13.45
N VAL A 69 11.88 -11.96 -13.99
CA VAL A 69 10.49 -12.11 -13.63
C VAL A 69 10.36 -13.11 -12.48
N PHE A 70 9.73 -12.67 -11.40
CA PHE A 70 9.38 -13.54 -10.27
C PHE A 70 7.86 -13.66 -10.19
N GLN A 71 7.32 -14.76 -10.70
CA GLN A 71 5.88 -15.04 -10.68
C GLN A 71 5.53 -15.94 -9.52
N GLY A 72 4.51 -15.55 -8.75
CA GLY A 72 4.05 -16.33 -7.61
C GLY A 72 2.81 -15.74 -6.95
N VAL A 73 2.41 -16.35 -5.85
CA VAL A 73 1.25 -15.94 -5.06
C VAL A 73 1.67 -14.96 -3.98
N VAL A 74 0.93 -13.88 -3.81
CA VAL A 74 1.13 -12.90 -2.74
C VAL A 74 0.65 -13.50 -1.43
N LEU A 75 1.56 -13.70 -0.48
CA LEU A 75 1.24 -14.23 0.85
C LEU A 75 0.69 -13.16 1.80
N GLN A 76 1.24 -11.97 1.73
CA GLN A 76 0.86 -10.84 2.59
C GLN A 76 1.30 -9.50 2.00
N ARG A 77 0.62 -8.44 2.43
CA ARG A 77 1.09 -7.04 2.33
C ARG A 77 1.22 -6.49 3.74
N ARG A 78 2.25 -5.72 4.01
CA ARG A 78 2.55 -5.14 5.34
C ARG A 78 2.89 -3.66 5.20
N ASN A 79 2.65 -2.91 6.29
CA ASN A 79 3.02 -1.51 6.46
C ASN A 79 2.51 -0.63 5.30
N PRO A 80 1.20 -0.33 5.25
CA PRO A 80 0.66 0.55 4.21
C PRO A 80 1.40 1.89 4.24
N GLY A 81 1.59 2.49 3.07
CA GLY A 81 2.32 3.74 2.89
C GLY A 81 3.74 3.53 2.35
N SER A 82 4.66 4.44 2.70
CA SER A 82 6.00 4.51 2.13
C SER A 82 6.88 3.27 2.40
N ASN A 83 6.63 2.57 3.50
CA ASN A 83 7.38 1.37 3.89
C ASN A 83 6.61 0.07 3.57
N GLU A 84 5.67 0.15 2.65
CA GLU A 84 4.91 -1.03 2.26
C GLU A 84 5.78 -2.09 1.62
N THR A 85 5.58 -3.33 2.08
CA THR A 85 6.24 -4.51 1.53
C THR A 85 5.23 -5.59 1.24
N PHE A 86 5.48 -6.36 0.19
CA PHE A 86 4.68 -7.54 -0.12
C PHE A 86 5.57 -8.76 -0.31
N THR A 87 5.07 -9.90 0.13
CA THR A 87 5.79 -11.18 0.06
C THR A 87 5.16 -12.05 -1.02
N VAL A 88 5.97 -12.48 -1.98
CA VAL A 88 5.54 -13.39 -3.06
C VAL A 88 6.18 -14.74 -2.86
N ARG A 89 5.39 -15.81 -2.98
CA ARG A 89 5.83 -17.20 -2.90
C ARG A 89 5.63 -17.89 -4.23
N LYS A 90 6.65 -18.61 -4.68
CA LYS A 90 6.56 -19.55 -5.80
C LYS A 90 7.11 -20.91 -5.40
N ILE A 91 6.75 -21.93 -6.14
CA ILE A 91 7.37 -23.25 -6.05
C ILE A 91 8.31 -23.38 -7.25
N SER A 92 9.60 -23.58 -6.96
CA SER A 92 10.63 -23.82 -7.98
C SER A 92 11.28 -25.17 -7.70
N ASN A 93 11.22 -26.07 -8.67
CA ASN A 93 11.78 -27.43 -8.53
C ASN A 93 11.33 -28.16 -7.24
N GLY A 94 10.05 -28.03 -6.89
CA GLY A 94 9.50 -28.64 -5.66
C GLY A 94 9.81 -27.89 -4.36
N ILE A 95 10.67 -26.85 -4.40
CA ILE A 95 11.06 -26.04 -3.25
C ILE A 95 10.25 -24.76 -3.25
N GLY A 96 9.68 -24.41 -2.09
CA GLY A 96 8.98 -23.14 -1.89
C GLY A 96 9.96 -22.01 -1.67
N VAL A 97 9.98 -21.04 -2.59
CA VAL A 97 10.83 -19.85 -2.53
C VAL A 97 9.95 -18.64 -2.23
N GLU A 98 10.32 -17.86 -1.22
CA GLU A 98 9.66 -16.61 -0.86
C GLU A 98 10.59 -15.44 -1.06
N ARG A 99 10.06 -14.34 -1.58
CA ARG A 99 10.78 -13.10 -1.72
C ARG A 99 9.94 -11.94 -1.23
N ILE A 100 10.56 -11.04 -0.49
CA ILE A 100 9.93 -9.81 0.03
C ILE A 100 10.36 -8.67 -0.90
N PHE A 101 9.37 -7.94 -1.38
CA PHE A 101 9.56 -6.78 -2.24
C PHE A 101 9.04 -5.53 -1.55
N PRO A 102 9.86 -4.48 -1.39
CA PRO A 102 9.36 -3.15 -1.01
C PRO A 102 8.56 -2.56 -2.18
N SER A 103 7.34 -2.05 -1.94
CA SER A 103 6.47 -1.52 -3.00
C SER A 103 7.09 -0.33 -3.73
N LEU A 104 7.82 0.54 -3.01
CA LEU A 104 8.48 1.72 -3.57
C LEU A 104 9.95 1.49 -3.95
N SER A 105 10.33 0.25 -4.28
CA SER A 105 11.70 -0.05 -4.68
C SER A 105 11.97 0.40 -6.12
N PRO A 106 13.05 1.15 -6.39
CA PRO A 106 13.44 1.53 -7.75
C PRO A 106 13.86 0.33 -8.61
N PHE A 107 14.12 -0.82 -7.98
CA PHE A 107 14.46 -2.06 -8.70
C PHE A 107 13.24 -2.80 -9.24
N ILE A 108 12.03 -2.45 -8.81
CA ILE A 108 10.81 -3.00 -9.39
C ILE A 108 10.47 -2.18 -10.64
N GLU A 109 10.50 -2.83 -11.80
CA GLU A 109 10.13 -2.19 -13.06
C GLU A 109 8.61 -2.13 -13.22
N LYS A 110 7.95 -3.26 -13.03
CA LYS A 110 6.49 -3.38 -13.05
C LYS A 110 6.03 -4.62 -12.30
N VAL A 111 4.75 -4.63 -11.96
CA VAL A 111 4.06 -5.78 -11.40
C VAL A 111 2.82 -6.05 -12.24
N ASP A 112 2.71 -7.24 -12.80
CA ASP A 112 1.55 -7.66 -13.57
C ASP A 112 0.69 -8.61 -12.72
N VAL A 113 -0.61 -8.35 -12.64
CA VAL A 113 -1.57 -9.23 -11.97
C VAL A 113 -2.02 -10.31 -12.95
N VAL A 114 -1.55 -11.54 -12.75
CA VAL A 114 -1.85 -12.68 -13.64
C VAL A 114 -3.24 -13.24 -13.34
N SER A 115 -3.57 -13.42 -12.06
CA SER A 115 -4.90 -13.88 -11.65
C SER A 115 -5.26 -13.35 -10.28
N ARG A 116 -6.55 -13.09 -10.06
CA ARG A 116 -7.08 -12.65 -8.77
C ARG A 116 -7.57 -13.84 -7.97
N GLY A 117 -7.13 -13.94 -6.72
CA GLY A 117 -7.50 -15.01 -5.82
C GLY A 117 -8.61 -14.63 -4.84
N VAL A 118 -9.45 -15.61 -4.48
CA VAL A 118 -10.45 -15.42 -3.42
C VAL A 118 -9.94 -16.04 -2.14
N VAL A 119 -9.66 -15.21 -1.14
CA VAL A 119 -9.14 -15.64 0.16
C VAL A 119 -9.90 -14.95 1.29
N ARG A 120 -9.97 -15.62 2.45
CA ARG A 120 -10.65 -15.09 3.65
C ARG A 120 -9.67 -14.45 4.65
N ARG A 121 -8.38 -14.67 4.47
CA ARG A 121 -7.33 -14.20 5.38
C ARG A 121 -6.43 -13.21 4.70
N ALA A 122 -6.00 -12.17 5.41
CA ALA A 122 -5.03 -11.20 4.91
C ALA A 122 -3.59 -11.74 4.87
N ARG A 123 -3.30 -12.82 5.63
CA ARG A 123 -1.99 -13.46 5.67
C ARG A 123 -2.15 -14.95 5.41
N LEU A 124 -1.47 -15.47 4.40
CA LEU A 124 -1.66 -16.80 3.87
C LEU A 124 -0.49 -17.74 4.23
N PHE A 125 0.02 -17.65 5.46
CA PHE A 125 1.17 -18.47 5.88
C PHE A 125 0.89 -19.97 5.89
N TYR A 126 -0.38 -20.37 5.98
CA TYR A 126 -0.76 -21.77 5.87
C TYR A 126 -0.35 -22.41 4.53
N LEU A 127 -0.15 -21.61 3.46
CA LEU A 127 0.33 -22.10 2.16
C LEU A 127 1.75 -22.66 2.22
N ARG A 128 2.51 -22.34 3.25
CA ARG A 128 3.86 -22.90 3.45
C ARG A 128 3.83 -24.39 3.71
N ALA A 129 2.86 -24.83 4.51
CA ALA A 129 2.68 -26.24 4.86
C ALA A 129 1.76 -26.98 3.88
N ALA A 130 0.92 -26.24 3.12
CA ALA A 130 -0.03 -26.85 2.21
C ALA A 130 0.66 -27.40 0.95
N LYS A 131 0.30 -28.61 0.55
CA LYS A 131 0.79 -29.28 -0.67
C LYS A 131 -0.37 -29.71 -1.56
N GLY A 132 -0.13 -29.79 -2.87
CA GLY A 132 -1.08 -30.29 -3.86
C GLY A 132 -2.38 -29.49 -3.92
N LYS A 133 -3.51 -30.16 -3.90
CA LYS A 133 -4.84 -29.52 -4.04
C LYS A 133 -5.14 -28.50 -2.93
N LYS A 134 -4.64 -28.70 -1.70
CA LYS A 134 -4.84 -27.79 -0.55
C LYS A 134 -4.11 -26.44 -0.71
N ALA A 135 -3.07 -26.38 -1.54
CA ALA A 135 -2.31 -25.15 -1.80
C ALA A 135 -2.93 -24.31 -2.94
N ARG A 136 -3.94 -24.82 -3.63
CA ARG A 136 -4.61 -24.06 -4.71
C ARG A 136 -5.54 -23.02 -4.14
N ILE A 137 -5.35 -21.78 -4.55
CA ILE A 137 -6.27 -20.66 -4.28
C ILE A 137 -7.34 -20.65 -5.38
N LYS A 138 -8.59 -20.45 -4.99
CA LYS A 138 -9.69 -20.27 -5.95
C LYS A 138 -9.50 -18.96 -6.70
N THR A 139 -9.51 -19.01 -8.01
CA THR A 139 -9.45 -17.80 -8.86
C THR A 139 -10.82 -17.12 -8.86
N ARG A 140 -10.84 -15.82 -8.81
CA ARG A 140 -12.03 -15.02 -9.01
C ARG A 140 -12.34 -15.00 -10.51
N ILE A 141 -13.43 -15.61 -10.90
CA ILE A 141 -13.97 -15.49 -12.26
C ILE A 141 -14.65 -14.12 -12.30
N GLY A 142 -14.17 -13.24 -13.19
CA GLY A 142 -14.70 -11.89 -13.39
C GLY A 142 -16.02 -11.89 -14.11
#